data_0ba653e76d9e93db3725091afd3381a2
#
_entry.id   0ba653e76d9e93db3725091afd3381a2
#
_cell.length_a   1.000
_cell.length_b   1.000
_cell.length_c   1.000
_cell.angle_alpha   90.00
_cell.angle_beta   90.00
_cell.angle_gamma   90.00
#
_symmetry.space_group_name_H-M   'P 1'
#
loop_
_entity.id
_entity.type
_entity.pdbx_description
1 polymer ?
#
loop_
_entity_poly.entity_id
_entity_poly.type
_entity_poly.pdbx_seq_one_letter_code
_entity_poly.pdbx_strand_id
1 'polypeptide(L)'
;MTQILLCGLYTALFIFIIYKFAFFRLPGISRTNTLLLFFLKIVCTTIVWKLFLKFYPVTDSSKFLFESQILYNAFFEHTSAFFKLLFGLGDDPEMQAIRAKMIVWNKTEGSFLIVDTRTMIRLYAVLRFFSFGYFYVQAVIMCFLSFIGLVYFYKTFFPYFRNASIVLIIACFLLPSVVFWTSTVLKEGVLFLGIGLMLYHCQCGLRRYYTLKNMLGLVLGATMLIFIKFYVFIAMLPALLANFWIANSNHKRVVLKYSVVYVFFLTFLLTARFISPSLDFARVLKKKQTDFLNIARGGMVIYHDTCLVYLDYDVREARLQLVAPNTYKLKKGYKYASFKYGKTDTVWIDASDTSKFTG
;
A
#
# COMPACT_ATOMS: atom_id res chain seq x y z
N MET A 1 -24.00 -17.13 -3.17
CA MET A 1 -24.36 -17.14 -4.58
C MET A 1 -24.11 -15.76 -5.23
N THR A 2 -24.67 -14.69 -4.71
CA THR A 2 -24.53 -13.29 -5.22
C THR A 2 -23.07 -12.83 -5.39
N GLN A 3 -22.18 -13.09 -4.43
CA GLN A 3 -20.78 -12.72 -4.51
C GLN A 3 -20.05 -13.36 -5.70
N ILE A 4 -20.27 -14.66 -5.96
CA ILE A 4 -19.65 -15.38 -7.08
C ILE A 4 -20.13 -14.81 -8.42
N LEU A 5 -21.43 -14.53 -8.52
CA LEU A 5 -22.04 -13.96 -9.72
C LEU A 5 -21.47 -12.57 -10.01
N LEU A 6 -21.36 -11.71 -8.99
CA LEU A 6 -20.75 -10.38 -9.12
C LEU A 6 -19.27 -10.46 -9.50
N CYS A 7 -18.51 -11.38 -8.90
CA CYS A 7 -17.11 -11.59 -9.29
C CYS A 7 -16.98 -11.99 -10.75
N GLY A 8 -17.86 -12.91 -11.21
CA GLY A 8 -17.93 -13.32 -12.62
C GLY A 8 -18.26 -12.13 -13.54
N LEU A 9 -19.25 -11.31 -13.16
CA LEU A 9 -19.65 -10.14 -13.92
C LEU A 9 -18.52 -9.11 -14.04
N TYR A 10 -17.88 -8.74 -12.93
CA TYR A 10 -16.74 -7.79 -12.94
C TYR A 10 -15.55 -8.36 -13.72
N THR A 11 -15.27 -9.66 -13.57
CA THR A 11 -14.21 -10.32 -14.34
C THR A 11 -14.49 -10.26 -15.84
N ALA A 12 -15.73 -10.58 -16.26
CA ALA A 12 -16.15 -10.49 -17.66
C ALA A 12 -16.08 -9.06 -18.18
N LEU A 13 -16.53 -8.08 -17.39
CA LEU A 13 -16.43 -6.66 -17.71
C LEU A 13 -14.97 -6.23 -17.94
N PHE A 14 -14.05 -6.60 -17.04
CA PHE A 14 -12.65 -6.22 -17.17
C PHE A 14 -11.96 -6.95 -18.33
N ILE A 15 -12.29 -8.22 -18.58
CA ILE A 15 -11.84 -8.95 -19.77
C ILE A 15 -12.31 -8.23 -21.04
N PHE A 16 -13.57 -7.83 -21.09
CA PHE A 16 -14.11 -7.05 -22.22
C PHE A 16 -13.38 -5.72 -22.40
N ILE A 17 -13.13 -4.97 -21.30
CA ILE A 17 -12.36 -3.73 -21.34
C ILE A 17 -10.95 -3.97 -21.87
N ILE A 18 -10.23 -4.98 -21.35
CA ILE A 18 -8.88 -5.33 -21.81
C ILE A 18 -8.88 -5.71 -23.29
N TYR A 19 -9.86 -6.47 -23.74
CA TYR A 19 -10.00 -6.86 -25.14
C TYR A 19 -10.30 -5.67 -26.05
N LYS A 20 -11.22 -4.79 -25.68
CA LYS A 20 -11.73 -3.70 -26.54
C LYS A 20 -10.75 -2.52 -26.62
N PHE A 21 -10.20 -2.08 -25.50
CA PHE A 21 -9.44 -0.83 -25.43
C PHE A 21 -8.02 -0.98 -25.97
N ALA A 22 -7.60 -0.03 -26.83
CA ALA A 22 -6.26 0.03 -27.41
C ALA A 22 -5.15 0.20 -26.36
N PHE A 23 -5.49 0.74 -25.19
CA PHE A 23 -4.54 0.88 -24.09
C PHE A 23 -3.92 -0.46 -23.67
N PHE A 24 -4.66 -1.55 -23.69
CA PHE A 24 -4.21 -2.89 -23.30
C PHE A 24 -3.51 -3.66 -24.45
N ARG A 25 -3.37 -3.04 -25.63
CA ARG A 25 -2.51 -3.62 -26.68
C ARG A 25 -1.06 -3.42 -26.29
N LEU A 26 -0.42 -4.50 -25.88
CA LEU A 26 0.97 -4.49 -25.46
C LEU A 26 1.86 -4.83 -26.66
N PRO A 27 2.86 -4.01 -26.98
CA PRO A 27 3.80 -4.34 -28.04
C PRO A 27 4.54 -5.65 -27.74
N GLY A 28 4.64 -6.55 -28.71
CA GLY A 28 5.28 -7.85 -28.54
C GLY A 28 4.44 -8.92 -27.82
N ILE A 29 3.18 -8.63 -27.46
CA ILE A 29 2.27 -9.57 -26.80
C ILE A 29 0.95 -9.62 -27.57
N SER A 30 0.43 -10.86 -27.80
CA SER A 30 -0.90 -11.02 -28.37
C SER A 30 -1.99 -10.60 -27.39
N ARG A 31 -3.17 -10.23 -27.90
CA ARG A 31 -4.32 -9.89 -27.04
C ARG A 31 -4.71 -11.05 -26.14
N THR A 32 -4.70 -12.28 -26.66
CA THR A 32 -5.00 -13.48 -25.89
C THR A 32 -4.03 -13.65 -24.72
N ASN A 33 -2.73 -13.47 -24.95
CA ASN A 33 -1.74 -13.55 -23.88
C ASN A 33 -1.93 -12.45 -22.83
N THR A 34 -2.32 -11.22 -23.24
CA THR A 34 -2.64 -10.15 -22.30
C THR A 34 -3.83 -10.51 -21.41
N LEU A 35 -4.85 -11.15 -21.98
CA LEU A 35 -6.00 -11.65 -21.21
C LEU A 35 -5.61 -12.79 -20.27
N LEU A 36 -4.74 -13.71 -20.72
CA LEU A 36 -4.23 -14.81 -19.88
C LEU A 36 -3.42 -14.27 -18.69
N LEU A 37 -2.61 -13.23 -18.88
CA LEU A 37 -1.87 -12.58 -17.79
C LEU A 37 -2.82 -11.96 -16.74
N PHE A 38 -3.90 -11.33 -17.19
CA PHE A 38 -4.91 -10.81 -16.27
C PHE A 38 -5.66 -11.92 -15.55
N PHE A 39 -6.06 -12.98 -16.27
CA PHE A 39 -6.73 -14.14 -15.67
C PHE A 39 -5.85 -14.84 -14.64
N LEU A 40 -4.58 -15.06 -14.94
CA LEU A 40 -3.60 -15.59 -13.99
C LEU A 40 -3.57 -14.76 -12.71
N LYS A 41 -3.58 -13.43 -12.84
CA LYS A 41 -3.59 -12.53 -11.69
C LYS A 41 -4.84 -12.69 -10.81
N ILE A 42 -6.01 -12.90 -11.40
CA ILE A 42 -7.26 -13.20 -10.67
C ILE A 42 -7.16 -14.54 -9.93
N VAL A 43 -6.62 -15.58 -10.60
CA VAL A 43 -6.38 -16.87 -9.94
C VAL A 43 -5.44 -16.72 -8.75
N CYS A 44 -4.34 -15.99 -8.93
CA CYS A 44 -3.40 -15.68 -7.84
C CYS A 44 -4.06 -14.91 -6.68
N THR A 45 -5.00 -14.01 -6.95
CA THR A 45 -5.77 -13.33 -5.89
C THR A 45 -6.48 -14.32 -4.97
N THR A 46 -7.13 -15.31 -5.56
CA THR A 46 -7.86 -16.33 -4.78
C THR A 46 -6.90 -17.21 -3.95
N ILE A 47 -5.74 -17.55 -4.53
CA ILE A 47 -4.71 -18.35 -3.84
C ILE A 47 -4.13 -17.55 -2.67
N VAL A 48 -3.69 -16.32 -2.92
CA VAL A 48 -3.07 -15.46 -1.90
C VAL A 48 -4.03 -15.19 -0.75
N TRP A 49 -5.31 -14.94 -1.05
CA TRP A 49 -6.30 -14.75 -0.02
C TRP A 49 -6.53 -15.98 0.85
N LYS A 50 -6.63 -17.17 0.23
CA LYS A 50 -6.74 -18.44 0.98
C LYS A 50 -5.51 -18.69 1.87
N LEU A 51 -4.31 -18.36 1.37
CA LEU A 51 -3.09 -18.43 2.15
C LEU A 51 -3.12 -17.48 3.36
N PHE A 52 -3.58 -16.24 3.16
CA PHE A 52 -3.72 -15.29 4.26
C PHE A 52 -4.71 -15.76 5.31
N LEU A 53 -5.89 -16.23 4.90
CA LEU A 53 -6.88 -16.75 5.85
C LEU A 53 -6.36 -17.95 6.66
N LYS A 54 -5.54 -18.81 6.05
CA LYS A 54 -5.03 -20.02 6.70
C LYS A 54 -3.84 -19.74 7.63
N PHE A 55 -2.89 -18.91 7.19
CA PHE A 55 -1.61 -18.73 7.88
C PHE A 55 -1.47 -17.38 8.59
N TYR A 56 -2.22 -16.36 8.14
CA TYR A 56 -2.11 -14.99 8.63
C TYR A 56 -3.50 -14.37 8.80
N PRO A 57 -4.26 -14.77 9.84
CA PRO A 57 -5.65 -14.30 10.02
C PRO A 57 -5.74 -12.79 10.25
N VAL A 58 -4.66 -12.15 10.70
CA VAL A 58 -4.58 -10.71 10.94
C VAL A 58 -3.57 -10.09 9.98
N THR A 59 -4.05 -9.64 8.83
CA THR A 59 -3.26 -8.94 7.82
C THR A 59 -3.65 -7.47 7.71
N ASP A 60 -2.81 -6.68 7.06
CA ASP A 60 -3.18 -5.31 6.70
C ASP A 60 -4.46 -5.27 5.86
N SER A 61 -4.63 -6.23 4.94
CA SER A 61 -5.86 -6.34 4.14
C SER A 61 -7.11 -6.50 4.98
N SER A 62 -7.08 -7.39 5.99
CA SER A 62 -8.23 -7.61 6.87
C SER A 62 -8.55 -6.38 7.73
N LYS A 63 -7.52 -5.68 8.21
CA LYS A 63 -7.67 -4.43 8.98
C LYS A 63 -8.30 -3.32 8.13
N PHE A 64 -7.77 -3.09 6.93
CA PHE A 64 -8.32 -2.06 6.03
C PHE A 64 -9.74 -2.36 5.60
N LEU A 65 -10.06 -3.63 5.36
CA LEU A 65 -11.41 -4.05 5.03
C LEU A 65 -12.39 -3.83 6.17
N PHE A 66 -11.99 -4.18 7.38
CA PHE A 66 -12.83 -3.97 8.57
C PHE A 66 -13.11 -2.47 8.79
N GLU A 67 -12.06 -1.63 8.84
CA GLU A 67 -12.25 -0.21 9.10
C GLU A 67 -12.90 0.54 7.94
N SER A 68 -12.70 0.07 6.69
CA SER A 68 -13.43 0.61 5.54
C SER A 68 -14.93 0.32 5.60
N GLN A 69 -15.34 -0.78 6.28
CA GLN A 69 -16.77 -1.04 6.53
C GLN A 69 -17.37 -0.02 7.48
N ILE A 70 -16.63 0.35 8.54
CA ILE A 70 -17.08 1.35 9.50
C ILE A 70 -17.28 2.70 8.77
N LEU A 71 -16.29 3.08 7.97
CA LEU A 71 -16.37 4.32 7.20
C LEU A 71 -17.50 4.28 6.13
N TYR A 72 -17.69 3.14 5.47
CA TYR A 72 -18.77 2.96 4.50
C TYR A 72 -20.16 3.06 5.16
N ASN A 73 -20.33 2.44 6.33
CA ASN A 73 -21.61 2.51 7.07
C ASN A 73 -21.91 3.95 7.52
N ALA A 74 -20.87 4.73 7.86
CA ALA A 74 -21.02 6.13 8.20
C ALA A 74 -21.64 6.97 7.06
N PHE A 75 -21.55 6.54 5.80
CA PHE A 75 -22.26 7.21 4.70
C PHE A 75 -23.78 7.18 4.87
N PHE A 76 -24.33 6.10 5.41
CA PHE A 76 -25.77 5.91 5.58
C PHE A 76 -26.29 6.50 6.89
N GLU A 77 -25.44 6.53 7.94
CA GLU A 77 -25.81 6.99 9.28
C GLU A 77 -25.54 8.49 9.46
N HIS A 78 -24.35 8.95 9.00
CA HIS A 78 -23.81 10.29 9.20
C HIS A 78 -23.10 10.77 7.93
N THR A 79 -23.84 11.04 6.86
CA THR A 79 -23.29 11.38 5.53
C THR A 79 -22.27 12.53 5.57
N SER A 80 -22.53 13.58 6.36
CA SER A 80 -21.60 14.72 6.52
C SER A 80 -20.26 14.26 7.12
N ALA A 81 -20.30 13.45 8.18
CA ALA A 81 -19.10 12.91 8.82
C ALA A 81 -18.32 11.98 7.88
N PHE A 82 -19.01 11.19 7.05
CA PHE A 82 -18.36 10.37 6.02
C PHE A 82 -17.52 11.22 5.08
N PHE A 83 -18.07 12.28 4.48
CA PHE A 83 -17.33 13.13 3.55
C PHE A 83 -16.19 13.88 4.23
N LYS A 84 -16.41 14.37 5.45
CA LYS A 84 -15.34 15.01 6.23
C LYS A 84 -14.20 14.04 6.52
N LEU A 85 -14.49 12.80 6.93
CA LEU A 85 -13.49 11.76 7.13
C LEU A 85 -12.79 11.36 5.83
N LEU A 86 -13.54 11.27 4.72
CA LEU A 86 -13.01 10.91 3.40
C LEU A 86 -11.97 11.94 2.92
N PHE A 87 -12.24 13.22 3.10
CA PHE A 87 -11.35 14.30 2.67
C PHE A 87 -10.41 14.82 3.77
N GLY A 88 -10.56 14.34 5.01
CA GLY A 88 -9.73 14.76 6.15
C GLY A 88 -10.06 16.15 6.65
N LEU A 89 -11.32 16.56 6.58
CA LEU A 89 -11.80 17.90 6.94
C LEU A 89 -12.48 17.87 8.31
N GLY A 90 -12.10 18.81 9.19
CA GLY A 90 -12.75 18.99 10.50
C GLY A 90 -12.41 17.92 11.55
N ASP A 91 -13.01 18.07 12.72
CA ASP A 91 -12.89 17.16 13.87
C ASP A 91 -14.13 17.22 14.77
N ASP A 92 -15.29 16.93 14.19
CA ASP A 92 -16.58 16.97 14.89
C ASP A 92 -16.76 15.77 15.84
N PRO A 93 -17.64 15.87 16.87
CA PRO A 93 -17.94 14.77 17.80
C PRO A 93 -18.40 13.48 17.09
N GLU A 94 -19.19 13.59 16.00
CA GLU A 94 -19.61 12.47 15.19
C GLU A 94 -18.42 11.75 14.52
N MET A 95 -17.47 12.52 13.99
CA MET A 95 -16.24 11.95 13.42
C MET A 95 -15.40 11.26 14.48
N GLN A 96 -15.34 11.82 15.69
CA GLN A 96 -14.62 11.22 16.83
C GLN A 96 -15.28 9.89 17.24
N ALA A 97 -16.60 9.84 17.31
CA ALA A 97 -17.36 8.62 17.60
C ALA A 97 -17.14 7.51 16.54
N ILE A 98 -17.09 7.88 15.26
CA ILE A 98 -16.77 6.94 14.17
C ILE A 98 -15.32 6.46 14.29
N ARG A 99 -14.36 7.37 14.50
CA ARG A 99 -12.93 7.05 14.64
C ARG A 99 -12.64 6.22 15.88
N ALA A 100 -13.38 6.40 16.96
CA ALA A 100 -13.24 5.59 18.19
C ALA A 100 -13.45 4.08 17.92
N LYS A 101 -14.25 3.74 16.89
CA LYS A 101 -14.46 2.36 16.44
C LYS A 101 -13.31 1.81 15.57
N MET A 102 -12.34 2.66 15.18
CA MET A 102 -11.25 2.31 14.28
C MET A 102 -9.92 2.28 15.02
N ILE A 103 -9.19 1.17 14.95
CA ILE A 103 -7.93 0.96 15.67
C ILE A 103 -6.76 1.46 14.83
N VAL A 104 -6.73 1.04 13.56
CA VAL A 104 -5.60 1.30 12.66
C VAL A 104 -5.62 2.73 12.13
N TRP A 105 -6.82 3.31 11.98
CA TRP A 105 -6.99 4.73 11.67
C TRP A 105 -6.39 5.63 12.74
N ASN A 106 -6.58 5.29 14.00
CA ASN A 106 -6.10 6.05 15.16
C ASN A 106 -4.64 5.78 15.52
N LYS A 107 -3.98 4.86 14.83
CA LYS A 107 -2.56 4.61 15.00
C LYS A 107 -1.79 5.87 14.58
N THR A 108 -1.70 6.81 15.52
CA THR A 108 -1.05 8.12 15.36
C THR A 108 0.46 7.93 15.32
N GLU A 109 0.98 7.74 14.15
CA GLU A 109 2.37 8.02 13.92
C GLU A 109 2.44 9.46 13.45
N GLY A 110 2.77 10.37 14.38
CA GLY A 110 2.66 11.81 14.32
C GLY A 110 3.37 12.58 13.21
N SER A 111 3.35 12.06 11.99
CA SER A 111 3.86 12.74 10.82
C SER A 111 2.81 12.66 9.70
N PHE A 112 2.51 13.81 9.11
CA PHE A 112 1.69 13.91 7.90
C PHE A 112 2.24 13.05 6.73
N LEU A 113 3.53 12.69 6.81
CA LEU A 113 4.23 11.84 5.84
C LEU A 113 3.85 10.34 5.92
N ILE A 114 3.07 9.93 6.93
CA ILE A 114 2.71 8.53 7.18
C ILE A 114 1.18 8.42 7.24
N VAL A 115 0.52 8.71 6.12
CA VAL A 115 -0.96 8.67 6.01
C VAL A 115 -1.45 7.46 5.21
N ASP A 116 -0.55 6.55 4.86
CA ASP A 116 -0.80 5.43 3.95
C ASP A 116 -1.99 4.55 4.37
N THR A 117 -2.12 4.26 5.66
CA THR A 117 -3.20 3.43 6.22
C THR A 117 -4.57 4.08 6.05
N ARG A 118 -4.71 5.37 6.43
CA ARG A 118 -5.96 6.11 6.29
C ARG A 118 -6.38 6.25 4.83
N THR A 119 -5.42 6.45 3.94
CA THR A 119 -5.67 6.53 2.49
C THR A 119 -6.23 5.21 1.96
N MET A 120 -5.71 4.07 2.41
CA MET A 120 -6.21 2.77 2.00
C MET A 120 -7.62 2.49 2.54
N ILE A 121 -7.91 2.85 3.80
CA ILE A 121 -9.25 2.72 4.39
C ILE A 121 -10.27 3.56 3.60
N ARG A 122 -9.91 4.81 3.25
CA ARG A 122 -10.74 5.69 2.40
C ARG A 122 -11.00 5.10 1.03
N LEU A 123 -9.94 4.64 0.35
CA LEU A 123 -10.04 4.00 -0.96
C LEU A 123 -10.97 2.79 -0.90
N TYR A 124 -10.81 1.93 0.11
CA TYR A 124 -11.65 0.74 0.24
C TYR A 124 -13.08 1.06 0.62
N ALA A 125 -13.33 2.10 1.41
CA ALA A 125 -14.68 2.57 1.68
C ALA A 125 -15.39 3.03 0.40
N VAL A 126 -14.68 3.76 -0.48
CA VAL A 126 -15.22 4.15 -1.80
C VAL A 126 -15.44 2.91 -2.69
N LEU A 127 -14.49 1.98 -2.72
CA LEU A 127 -14.64 0.75 -3.52
C LEU A 127 -15.80 -0.14 -3.03
N ARG A 128 -16.23 -0.02 -1.77
CA ARG A 128 -17.40 -0.76 -1.26
C ARG A 128 -18.69 -0.38 -1.95
N PHE A 129 -18.86 0.85 -2.43
CA PHE A 129 -20.03 1.23 -3.23
C PHE A 129 -20.12 0.43 -4.53
N PHE A 130 -18.98 0.08 -5.11
CA PHE A 130 -18.91 -0.72 -6.34
C PHE A 130 -18.88 -2.22 -6.06
N SER A 131 -18.30 -2.65 -4.94
CA SER A 131 -18.19 -4.06 -4.58
C SER A 131 -19.37 -4.58 -3.76
N PHE A 132 -20.31 -3.72 -3.39
CA PHE A 132 -21.45 -4.03 -2.51
C PHE A 132 -21.03 -4.68 -1.19
N GLY A 133 -19.83 -4.32 -0.70
CA GLY A 133 -19.23 -4.88 0.52
C GLY A 133 -18.59 -6.25 0.35
N TYR A 134 -18.69 -6.90 -0.81
CA TYR A 134 -18.11 -8.22 -1.05
C TYR A 134 -16.61 -8.15 -1.28
N PHE A 135 -15.84 -8.84 -0.45
CA PHE A 135 -14.39 -8.85 -0.50
C PHE A 135 -13.81 -9.29 -1.86
N TYR A 136 -14.27 -10.42 -2.41
CA TYR A 136 -13.71 -10.93 -3.66
C TYR A 136 -13.99 -10.01 -4.85
N VAL A 137 -15.15 -9.32 -4.86
CA VAL A 137 -15.45 -8.30 -5.88
C VAL A 137 -14.46 -7.15 -5.77
N GLN A 138 -14.21 -6.68 -4.55
CA GLN A 138 -13.22 -5.62 -4.29
C GLN A 138 -11.81 -6.05 -4.69
N ALA A 139 -11.45 -7.29 -4.44
CA ALA A 139 -10.17 -7.86 -4.85
C ALA A 139 -10.01 -7.92 -6.38
N VAL A 140 -11.07 -8.28 -7.11
CA VAL A 140 -11.09 -8.26 -8.60
C VAL A 140 -10.91 -6.84 -9.14
N ILE A 141 -11.57 -5.84 -8.53
CA ILE A 141 -11.39 -4.42 -8.90
C ILE A 141 -9.94 -3.99 -8.64
N MET A 142 -9.38 -4.33 -7.48
CA MET A 142 -7.98 -4.02 -7.14
C MET A 142 -6.99 -4.70 -8.09
N CYS A 143 -7.25 -5.95 -8.49
CA CYS A 143 -6.49 -6.65 -9.51
C CYS A 143 -6.47 -5.89 -10.84
N PHE A 144 -7.61 -5.38 -11.26
CA PHE A 144 -7.71 -4.61 -12.51
C PHE A 144 -6.94 -3.29 -12.41
N LEU A 145 -7.08 -2.55 -11.30
CA LEU A 145 -6.32 -1.31 -11.08
C LEU A 145 -4.80 -1.55 -11.08
N SER A 146 -4.35 -2.58 -10.38
CA SER A 146 -2.93 -2.94 -10.37
C SER A 146 -2.44 -3.43 -11.75
N PHE A 147 -3.28 -4.13 -12.51
CA PHE A 147 -2.97 -4.55 -13.88
C PHE A 147 -2.77 -3.35 -14.82
N ILE A 148 -3.60 -2.30 -14.70
CA ILE A 148 -3.38 -1.03 -15.40
C ILE A 148 -1.99 -0.47 -15.09
N GLY A 149 -1.59 -0.47 -13.81
CA GLY A 149 -0.26 -0.03 -13.39
C GLY A 149 0.87 -0.81 -14.04
N LEU A 150 0.75 -2.15 -14.06
CA LEU A 150 1.73 -3.03 -14.71
C LEU A 150 1.79 -2.82 -16.23
N VAL A 151 0.65 -2.55 -16.87
CA VAL A 151 0.58 -2.19 -18.30
C VAL A 151 1.32 -0.88 -18.57
N TYR A 152 1.12 0.14 -17.75
CA TYR A 152 1.89 1.39 -17.87
C TYR A 152 3.38 1.16 -17.68
N PHE A 153 3.75 0.38 -16.66
CA PHE A 153 5.14 0.04 -16.37
C PHE A 153 5.78 -0.71 -17.54
N TYR A 154 5.13 -1.74 -18.08
CA TYR A 154 5.58 -2.46 -19.27
C TYR A 154 5.81 -1.52 -20.44
N LYS A 155 4.84 -0.65 -20.76
CA LYS A 155 4.94 0.30 -21.88
C LYS A 155 6.07 1.31 -21.70
N THR A 156 6.38 1.69 -20.48
CA THR A 156 7.49 2.58 -20.16
C THR A 156 8.83 1.95 -20.55
N PHE A 157 9.01 0.68 -20.21
CA PHE A 157 10.29 -0.01 -20.41
C PHE A 157 10.42 -0.71 -21.76
N PHE A 158 9.33 -1.05 -22.43
CA PHE A 158 9.35 -1.77 -23.71
C PHE A 158 10.28 -1.16 -24.76
N PRO A 159 10.38 0.17 -24.96
CA PRO A 159 11.28 0.75 -25.96
C PRO A 159 12.76 0.44 -25.72
N TYR A 160 13.15 0.17 -24.48
CA TYR A 160 14.53 -0.17 -24.11
C TYR A 160 14.80 -1.69 -24.16
N PHE A 161 13.77 -2.52 -24.07
CA PHE A 161 13.86 -3.98 -24.00
C PHE A 161 13.17 -4.67 -25.20
N ARG A 162 13.13 -4.05 -26.39
CA ARG A 162 12.45 -4.61 -27.55
C ARG A 162 12.93 -6.01 -27.91
N ASN A 163 14.24 -6.24 -27.86
CA ASN A 163 14.86 -7.53 -28.16
C ASN A 163 14.74 -8.57 -27.02
N ALA A 164 14.33 -8.13 -25.85
CA ALA A 164 14.15 -8.96 -24.65
C ALA A 164 12.70 -8.85 -24.10
N SER A 165 11.72 -8.76 -24.99
CA SER A 165 10.32 -8.56 -24.62
C SER A 165 9.79 -9.66 -23.69
N ILE A 166 10.22 -10.91 -23.87
CA ILE A 166 9.85 -12.04 -23.00
C ILE A 166 10.35 -11.81 -21.56
N VAL A 167 11.59 -11.38 -21.41
CA VAL A 167 12.18 -11.07 -20.09
C VAL A 167 11.38 -9.95 -19.41
N LEU A 168 11.00 -8.94 -20.16
CA LEU A 168 10.19 -7.83 -19.68
C LEU A 168 8.78 -8.29 -19.26
N ILE A 169 8.15 -9.21 -20.01
CA ILE A 169 6.88 -9.82 -19.65
C ILE A 169 7.00 -10.57 -18.31
N ILE A 170 8.03 -11.41 -18.19
CA ILE A 170 8.28 -12.15 -16.95
C ILE A 170 8.48 -11.18 -15.78
N ALA A 171 9.32 -10.17 -15.95
CA ALA A 171 9.61 -9.18 -14.91
C ALA A 171 8.38 -8.38 -14.47
N CYS A 172 7.52 -7.97 -15.42
CA CYS A 172 6.35 -7.14 -15.10
C CYS A 172 5.15 -7.93 -14.61
N PHE A 173 4.90 -9.13 -15.16
CA PHE A 173 3.63 -9.82 -14.97
C PHE A 173 3.74 -11.20 -14.33
N LEU A 174 4.90 -11.85 -14.36
CA LEU A 174 5.06 -13.23 -13.93
C LEU A 174 6.02 -13.40 -12.75
N LEU A 175 6.77 -12.34 -12.37
CA LEU A 175 7.65 -12.41 -11.21
C LEU A 175 6.81 -12.73 -9.97
N PRO A 176 7.09 -13.84 -9.22
CA PRO A 176 6.24 -14.28 -8.13
C PRO A 176 5.95 -13.21 -7.09
N SER A 177 6.97 -12.40 -6.73
CA SER A 177 6.80 -11.29 -5.78
C SER A 177 5.86 -10.19 -6.31
N VAL A 178 5.96 -9.83 -7.59
CA VAL A 178 5.06 -8.84 -8.21
C VAL A 178 3.64 -9.38 -8.23
N VAL A 179 3.46 -10.62 -8.72
CA VAL A 179 2.13 -11.25 -8.79
C VAL A 179 1.51 -11.35 -7.41
N PHE A 180 2.24 -11.85 -6.41
CA PHE A 180 1.76 -12.03 -5.04
C PHE A 180 1.28 -10.71 -4.43
N TRP A 181 2.17 -9.72 -4.38
CA TRP A 181 1.88 -8.46 -3.68
C TRP A 181 0.88 -7.55 -4.42
N THR A 182 0.73 -7.68 -5.73
CA THR A 182 -0.20 -6.85 -6.51
C THR A 182 -1.53 -7.53 -6.81
N SER A 183 -1.74 -8.78 -6.40
CA SER A 183 -2.94 -9.55 -6.72
C SER A 183 -4.00 -9.54 -5.63
N THR A 184 -3.81 -8.83 -4.54
CA THR A 184 -4.79 -8.80 -3.46
C THR A 184 -5.10 -7.36 -3.02
N VAL A 185 -5.95 -7.24 -2.00
CA VAL A 185 -6.40 -5.97 -1.41
C VAL A 185 -5.26 -5.42 -0.53
N LEU A 186 -4.15 -5.01 -1.17
CA LEU A 186 -2.95 -4.48 -0.54
C LEU A 186 -2.55 -3.12 -1.16
N LYS A 187 -1.73 -2.38 -0.43
CA LYS A 187 -1.18 -1.08 -0.87
C LYS A 187 -0.36 -1.18 -2.15
N GLU A 188 0.32 -2.31 -2.33
CA GLU A 188 1.23 -2.58 -3.43
C GLU A 188 0.54 -2.53 -4.80
N GLY A 189 -0.70 -2.97 -4.89
CA GLY A 189 -1.48 -2.86 -6.14
C GLY A 189 -1.67 -1.42 -6.60
N VAL A 190 -2.03 -0.54 -5.66
CA VAL A 190 -2.22 0.91 -5.94
C VAL A 190 -0.88 1.61 -6.10
N LEU A 191 0.15 1.17 -5.39
CA LEU A 191 1.52 1.65 -5.53
C LEU A 191 2.03 1.44 -6.96
N PHE A 192 1.88 0.23 -7.51
CA PHE A 192 2.27 -0.06 -8.89
C PHE A 192 1.47 0.75 -9.93
N LEU A 193 0.19 1.04 -9.65
CA LEU A 193 -0.58 1.95 -10.48
C LEU A 193 0.02 3.36 -10.47
N GLY A 194 0.35 3.89 -9.30
CA GLY A 194 1.00 5.20 -9.15
C GLY A 194 2.36 5.28 -9.84
N ILE A 195 3.23 4.27 -9.63
CA ILE A 195 4.55 4.18 -10.28
C ILE A 195 4.39 4.13 -11.80
N GLY A 196 3.51 3.24 -12.29
CA GLY A 196 3.29 3.07 -13.72
C GLY A 196 2.79 4.35 -14.40
N LEU A 197 1.79 5.01 -13.80
CA LEU A 197 1.28 6.31 -14.26
C LEU A 197 2.39 7.36 -14.30
N MET A 198 3.10 7.54 -13.19
CA MET A 198 4.12 8.58 -13.07
C MET A 198 5.25 8.38 -14.08
N LEU A 199 5.80 7.17 -14.21
CA LEU A 199 6.89 6.87 -15.13
C LEU A 199 6.45 7.00 -16.59
N TYR A 200 5.29 6.44 -16.94
CA TYR A 200 4.81 6.45 -18.32
C TYR A 200 4.54 7.87 -18.81
N HIS A 201 3.81 8.66 -18.03
CA HIS A 201 3.45 10.02 -18.44
C HIS A 201 4.64 10.98 -18.39
N CYS A 202 5.57 10.78 -17.43
CA CYS A 202 6.85 11.50 -17.44
C CYS A 202 7.63 11.23 -18.75
N GLN A 203 7.77 9.95 -19.12
CA GLN A 203 8.50 9.57 -20.35
C GLN A 203 7.79 10.06 -21.62
N CYS A 204 6.47 10.01 -21.67
CA CYS A 204 5.70 10.56 -22.79
C CYS A 204 5.89 12.07 -22.92
N GLY A 205 5.87 12.80 -21.80
CA GLY A 205 6.13 14.24 -21.77
C GLY A 205 7.52 14.59 -22.27
N LEU A 206 8.55 13.87 -21.83
CA LEU A 206 9.94 14.08 -22.25
C LEU A 206 10.17 13.79 -23.73
N ARG A 207 9.42 12.87 -24.33
CA ARG A 207 9.59 12.49 -25.75
C ARG A 207 8.80 13.35 -26.74
N ARG A 208 7.62 13.87 -26.35
CA ARG A 208 6.61 14.43 -27.26
C ARG A 208 6.05 15.80 -26.87
N TYR A 209 6.60 16.46 -25.87
CA TYR A 209 5.99 17.60 -25.18
C TYR A 209 4.92 17.24 -24.15
N TYR A 210 4.80 18.07 -23.11
CA TYR A 210 3.83 17.89 -22.06
C TYR A 210 2.44 18.30 -22.51
N THR A 211 1.64 17.32 -22.91
CA THR A 211 0.20 17.54 -23.14
C THR A 211 -0.54 17.54 -21.79
N LEU A 212 -1.71 18.16 -21.74
CA LEU A 212 -2.57 18.16 -20.53
C LEU A 212 -2.80 16.74 -19.99
N LYS A 213 -3.03 15.77 -20.88
CA LYS A 213 -3.17 14.34 -20.53
C LYS A 213 -1.94 13.80 -19.81
N ASN A 214 -0.75 14.11 -20.30
CA ASN A 214 0.49 13.63 -19.68
C ASN A 214 0.74 14.31 -18.33
N MET A 215 0.42 15.60 -18.21
CA MET A 215 0.50 16.32 -16.92
C MET A 215 -0.47 15.75 -15.91
N LEU A 216 -1.73 15.54 -16.28
CA LEU A 216 -2.74 14.94 -15.38
C LEU A 216 -2.34 13.53 -14.94
N GLY A 217 -1.84 12.69 -15.85
CA GLY A 217 -1.36 11.34 -15.51
C GLY A 217 -0.14 11.36 -14.58
N LEU A 218 0.80 12.28 -14.81
CA LEU A 218 1.96 12.48 -13.94
C LEU A 218 1.54 12.93 -12.53
N VAL A 219 0.67 13.96 -12.46
CA VAL A 219 0.15 14.48 -11.18
C VAL A 219 -0.63 13.40 -10.43
N LEU A 220 -1.51 12.67 -11.12
CA LEU A 220 -2.29 11.59 -10.50
C LEU A 220 -1.35 10.50 -9.95
N GLY A 221 -0.37 10.05 -10.72
CA GLY A 221 0.62 9.07 -10.27
C GLY A 221 1.43 9.57 -9.06
N ALA A 222 1.90 10.81 -9.10
CA ALA A 222 2.62 11.43 -8.00
C ALA A 222 1.75 11.53 -6.73
N THR A 223 0.51 12.00 -6.87
CA THR A 223 -0.46 12.08 -5.76
C THR A 223 -0.71 10.71 -5.13
N MET A 224 -0.93 9.68 -5.95
CA MET A 224 -1.09 8.31 -5.44
C MET A 224 0.13 7.87 -4.62
N LEU A 225 1.35 8.11 -5.11
CA LEU A 225 2.57 7.73 -4.41
C LEU A 225 2.76 8.52 -3.09
N ILE A 226 2.49 9.81 -3.11
CA ILE A 226 2.58 10.69 -1.91
C ILE A 226 1.66 10.16 -0.80
N PHE A 227 0.42 9.80 -1.13
CA PHE A 227 -0.55 9.36 -0.14
C PHE A 227 -0.44 7.89 0.26
N ILE A 228 0.17 7.02 -0.58
CA ILE A 228 0.27 5.58 -0.31
C ILE A 228 1.63 5.22 0.28
N LYS A 229 2.74 5.69 -0.33
CA LYS A 229 4.10 5.44 0.14
C LYS A 229 5.01 6.61 -0.23
N PHE A 230 4.93 7.67 0.55
CA PHE A 230 5.68 8.90 0.33
C PHE A 230 7.18 8.67 0.11
N TYR A 231 7.80 7.73 0.83
CA TYR A 231 9.21 7.43 0.67
C TYR A 231 9.56 6.85 -0.72
N VAL A 232 8.62 6.17 -1.38
CA VAL A 232 8.82 5.68 -2.76
C VAL A 232 8.82 6.86 -3.73
N PHE A 233 7.89 7.81 -3.55
CA PHE A 233 7.88 9.06 -4.33
C PHE A 233 9.20 9.82 -4.19
N ILE A 234 9.67 10.03 -2.94
CA ILE A 234 10.94 10.69 -2.66
C ILE A 234 12.13 9.97 -3.30
N ALA A 235 12.17 8.63 -3.23
CA ALA A 235 13.24 7.84 -3.85
C ALA A 235 13.27 7.95 -5.39
N MET A 236 12.12 8.12 -6.03
CA MET A 236 12.01 8.25 -7.49
C MET A 236 12.31 9.67 -7.99
N LEU A 237 12.06 10.68 -7.15
CA LEU A 237 12.12 12.09 -7.55
C LEU A 237 13.47 12.51 -8.14
N PRO A 238 14.65 12.21 -7.55
CA PRO A 238 15.94 12.62 -8.13
C PRO A 238 16.20 12.00 -9.48
N ALA A 239 15.81 10.74 -9.71
CA ALA A 239 15.95 10.10 -11.01
C ALA A 239 15.08 10.79 -12.09
N LEU A 240 13.85 11.18 -11.74
CA LEU A 240 12.97 11.90 -12.67
C LEU A 240 13.48 13.30 -12.98
N LEU A 241 13.98 14.03 -11.96
CA LEU A 241 14.57 15.35 -12.15
C LEU A 241 15.85 15.28 -13.01
N ALA A 242 16.70 14.30 -12.79
CA ALA A 242 17.90 14.07 -13.59
C ALA A 242 17.53 13.76 -15.06
N ASN A 243 16.54 12.88 -15.28
CA ASN A 243 16.02 12.58 -16.61
C ASN A 243 15.45 13.82 -17.30
N PHE A 244 14.68 14.64 -16.59
CA PHE A 244 14.15 15.90 -17.09
C PHE A 244 15.28 16.85 -17.50
N TRP A 245 16.29 17.02 -16.67
CA TRP A 245 17.45 17.83 -16.98
C TRP A 245 18.20 17.33 -18.24
N ILE A 246 18.43 16.03 -18.35
CA ILE A 246 19.13 15.43 -19.49
C ILE A 246 18.32 15.61 -20.77
N ALA A 247 17.00 15.41 -20.72
CA ALA A 247 16.13 15.56 -21.89
C ALA A 247 16.08 17.00 -22.46
N ASN A 248 16.17 17.99 -21.56
CA ASN A 248 16.12 19.42 -21.93
C ASN A 248 17.51 20.07 -22.11
N SER A 249 18.58 19.28 -22.03
CA SER A 249 19.94 19.77 -22.18
C SER A 249 20.78 18.83 -23.03
N ASN A 250 22.03 19.22 -23.27
CA ASN A 250 22.94 18.40 -24.06
C ASN A 250 23.14 17.00 -23.41
N HIS A 251 22.99 15.92 -24.15
CA HIS A 251 23.16 14.53 -23.66
C HIS A 251 24.59 14.17 -23.22
N LYS A 252 25.49 15.15 -23.19
CA LYS A 252 26.85 14.99 -22.68
C LYS A 252 26.85 14.98 -21.14
N ARG A 253 27.83 14.27 -20.55
CA ARG A 253 28.08 14.20 -19.09
C ARG A 253 26.86 13.72 -18.28
N VAL A 254 26.17 12.69 -18.78
CA VAL A 254 24.97 12.12 -18.15
C VAL A 254 25.25 11.75 -16.68
N VAL A 255 26.33 11.03 -16.42
CA VAL A 255 26.72 10.59 -15.07
C VAL A 255 26.89 11.80 -14.13
N LEU A 256 27.57 12.86 -14.57
CA LEU A 256 27.76 14.07 -13.78
C LEU A 256 26.43 14.73 -13.41
N LYS A 257 25.48 14.81 -14.35
CA LYS A 257 24.15 15.39 -14.11
C LYS A 257 23.36 14.59 -13.07
N TYR A 258 23.39 13.26 -13.20
CA TYR A 258 22.80 12.39 -12.17
C TYR A 258 23.47 12.62 -10.81
N SER A 259 24.80 12.59 -10.74
CA SER A 259 25.52 12.79 -9.49
C SER A 259 25.18 14.13 -8.84
N VAL A 260 25.13 15.22 -9.60
CA VAL A 260 24.77 16.56 -9.08
C VAL A 260 23.36 16.55 -8.50
N VAL A 261 22.36 15.99 -9.22
CA VAL A 261 20.98 15.93 -8.73
C VAL A 261 20.87 15.08 -7.47
N TYR A 262 21.52 13.91 -7.44
CA TYR A 262 21.47 13.03 -6.27
C TYR A 262 22.19 13.64 -5.05
N VAL A 263 23.35 14.27 -5.24
CA VAL A 263 24.07 14.98 -4.16
C VAL A 263 23.23 16.13 -3.61
N PHE A 264 22.68 16.98 -4.50
CA PHE A 264 21.82 18.07 -4.09
C PHE A 264 20.58 17.54 -3.30
N PHE A 265 19.94 16.51 -3.81
CA PHE A 265 18.75 15.92 -3.20
C PHE A 265 19.07 15.27 -1.85
N LEU A 266 20.19 14.54 -1.74
CA LEU A 266 20.65 13.95 -0.48
C LEU A 266 20.95 15.04 0.55
N THR A 267 21.67 16.09 0.14
CA THR A 267 21.96 17.25 1.00
C THR A 267 20.66 17.90 1.49
N PHE A 268 19.69 18.08 0.60
CA PHE A 268 18.36 18.60 0.96
C PHE A 268 17.68 17.70 2.01
N LEU A 269 17.63 16.39 1.80
CA LEU A 269 17.01 15.46 2.75
C LEU A 269 17.65 15.52 4.14
N LEU A 270 18.98 15.67 4.20
CA LEU A 270 19.72 15.74 5.47
C LEU A 270 19.57 17.10 6.17
N THR A 271 19.38 18.18 5.40
CA THR A 271 19.28 19.55 5.95
C THR A 271 17.84 20.01 6.17
N ALA A 272 16.84 19.36 5.56
CA ALA A 272 15.43 19.74 5.65
C ALA A 272 14.90 19.82 7.10
N ARG A 273 15.46 19.02 8.01
CA ARG A 273 15.15 19.06 9.46
C ARG A 273 15.40 20.41 10.10
N PHE A 274 16.36 21.20 9.57
CA PHE A 274 16.68 22.54 10.10
C PHE A 274 15.66 23.60 9.62
N ILE A 275 14.91 23.30 8.54
CA ILE A 275 13.84 24.16 8.04
C ILE A 275 12.56 23.91 8.85
N SER A 276 12.23 22.63 9.07
CA SER A 276 11.07 22.23 9.88
C SER A 276 11.30 20.84 10.51
N PRO A 277 11.03 20.67 11.83
CA PRO A 277 11.13 19.37 12.50
C PRO A 277 10.21 18.30 11.89
N SER A 278 9.12 18.69 11.24
CA SER A 278 8.22 17.78 10.52
C SER A 278 8.85 17.20 9.24
N LEU A 279 9.91 17.83 8.71
CA LEU A 279 10.67 17.38 7.54
C LEU A 279 11.92 16.59 7.91
N ASP A 280 11.97 16.01 9.11
CA ASP A 280 13.08 15.12 9.49
C ASP A 280 12.95 13.74 8.80
N PHE A 281 13.38 13.68 7.54
CA PHE A 281 13.38 12.46 6.75
C PHE A 281 14.28 11.38 7.33
N ALA A 282 15.39 11.78 7.97
CA ALA A 282 16.31 10.82 8.60
C ALA A 282 15.63 10.09 9.77
N ARG A 283 14.84 10.79 10.57
CA ARG A 283 14.06 10.22 11.66
C ARG A 283 12.97 9.27 11.14
N VAL A 284 12.26 9.68 10.07
CA VAL A 284 11.23 8.84 9.44
C VAL A 284 11.84 7.56 8.87
N LEU A 285 12.99 7.68 8.18
CA LEU A 285 13.68 6.52 7.62
C LEU A 285 14.20 5.58 8.71
N LYS A 286 14.81 6.12 9.77
CA LYS A 286 15.28 5.33 10.93
C LYS A 286 14.13 4.58 11.60
N LYS A 287 12.97 5.24 11.78
CA LYS A 287 11.77 4.59 12.32
C LYS A 287 11.31 3.41 11.44
N LYS A 288 11.22 3.62 10.12
CA LYS A 288 10.86 2.54 9.17
C LYS A 288 11.89 1.42 9.16
N GLN A 289 13.17 1.73 9.24
CA GLN A 289 14.24 0.74 9.36
C GLN A 289 14.07 -0.09 10.64
N THR A 290 13.79 0.54 11.77
CA THR A 290 13.54 -0.15 13.04
C THR A 290 12.31 -1.06 12.94
N ASP A 291 11.21 -0.59 12.34
CA ASP A 291 10.01 -1.41 12.11
C ASP A 291 10.34 -2.67 11.28
N PHE A 292 11.10 -2.52 10.18
CA PHE A 292 11.53 -3.67 9.36
C PHE A 292 12.48 -4.61 10.09
N LEU A 293 13.41 -4.09 10.87
CA LEU A 293 14.33 -4.91 11.68
C LEU A 293 13.56 -5.68 12.75
N ASN A 294 12.59 -5.06 13.40
CA ASN A 294 11.73 -5.73 14.38
C ASN A 294 10.96 -6.90 13.75
N ILE A 295 10.39 -6.70 12.55
CA ILE A 295 9.72 -7.77 11.80
C ILE A 295 10.73 -8.88 11.41
N ALA A 296 11.90 -8.51 10.89
CA ALA A 296 12.92 -9.47 10.46
C ALA A 296 13.50 -10.29 11.62
N ARG A 297 13.56 -9.72 12.84
CA ARG A 297 13.99 -10.39 14.06
C ARG A 297 12.89 -11.23 14.71
N GLY A 298 11.75 -11.38 14.06
CA GLY A 298 10.60 -12.12 14.58
C GLY A 298 9.82 -11.32 15.62
N GLY A 299 9.26 -10.18 15.21
CA GLY A 299 8.32 -9.43 16.03
C GLY A 299 7.30 -10.38 16.64
N MET A 300 7.19 -10.38 17.97
CA MET A 300 6.45 -11.41 18.68
C MET A 300 4.97 -11.10 18.69
N VAL A 301 4.17 -12.05 18.26
CA VAL A 301 2.72 -12.03 18.41
C VAL A 301 2.39 -12.99 19.55
N ILE A 302 1.83 -12.46 20.62
CA ILE A 302 1.44 -13.24 21.79
C ILE A 302 -0.08 -13.32 21.82
N TYR A 303 -0.61 -14.53 22.04
CA TYR A 303 -2.02 -14.76 22.27
C TYR A 303 -2.29 -14.81 23.77
N HIS A 304 -3.21 -13.99 24.24
CA HIS A 304 -3.75 -14.03 25.57
C HIS A 304 -5.27 -14.21 25.45
N ASP A 305 -5.78 -15.36 25.82
CA ASP A 305 -7.14 -15.79 25.56
C ASP A 305 -7.53 -15.63 24.08
N THR A 306 -8.34 -14.63 23.76
CA THR A 306 -8.76 -14.29 22.40
C THR A 306 -8.11 -12.99 21.91
N CYS A 307 -7.09 -12.50 22.62
CA CYS A 307 -6.43 -11.23 22.31
C CYS A 307 -5.06 -11.46 21.68
N LEU A 308 -4.76 -10.69 20.67
CA LEU A 308 -3.49 -10.69 19.95
C LEU A 308 -2.68 -9.49 20.44
N VAL A 309 -1.55 -9.76 21.11
CA VAL A 309 -0.65 -8.72 21.60
C VAL A 309 0.59 -8.72 20.73
N TYR A 310 0.85 -7.59 20.07
CA TYR A 310 2.06 -7.40 19.28
C TYR A 310 3.11 -6.71 20.14
N LEU A 311 4.31 -7.30 20.21
CA LEU A 311 5.45 -6.77 20.94
C LEU A 311 6.61 -6.56 20.00
N ASP A 312 7.15 -5.34 19.97
CA ASP A 312 8.39 -5.06 19.30
C ASP A 312 9.54 -5.80 20.01
N TYR A 313 10.55 -6.23 19.25
CA TYR A 313 11.70 -6.99 19.75
C TYR A 313 12.39 -6.32 20.95
N ASP A 314 12.63 -5.02 20.87
CA ASP A 314 13.27 -4.25 21.94
C ASP A 314 12.46 -4.19 23.23
N VAL A 315 11.12 -4.30 23.12
CA VAL A 315 10.20 -4.31 24.25
C VAL A 315 10.13 -5.67 24.90
N ARG A 316 10.40 -6.75 24.14
CA ARG A 316 10.36 -8.13 24.61
C ARG A 316 11.27 -8.38 25.78
N GLU A 317 12.57 -8.09 25.64
CA GLU A 317 13.56 -8.32 26.68
C GLU A 317 13.38 -7.42 27.89
N ALA A 318 12.97 -6.18 27.66
CA ALA A 318 12.75 -5.22 28.73
C ALA A 318 11.54 -5.54 29.61
N ARG A 319 10.48 -6.08 29.02
CA ARG A 319 9.15 -6.17 29.66
C ARG A 319 8.62 -7.58 29.87
N LEU A 320 9.22 -8.58 29.21
CA LEU A 320 8.81 -9.98 29.33
C LEU A 320 9.88 -10.81 30.03
N GLN A 321 9.42 -11.81 30.74
CA GLN A 321 10.26 -12.87 31.32
C GLN A 321 9.84 -14.19 30.69
N LEU A 322 10.80 -14.92 30.11
CA LEU A 322 10.57 -16.28 29.63
C LEU A 322 10.38 -17.21 30.82
N VAL A 323 9.26 -17.89 30.88
CA VAL A 323 8.91 -18.83 31.99
C VAL A 323 9.04 -20.29 31.53
N ALA A 324 8.75 -20.56 30.28
CA ALA A 324 8.90 -21.87 29.64
C ALA A 324 9.12 -21.65 28.13
N PRO A 325 9.54 -22.66 27.34
CA PRO A 325 9.64 -22.52 25.89
C PRO A 325 8.36 -21.93 25.32
N ASN A 326 8.48 -20.84 24.56
CA ASN A 326 7.39 -20.08 23.95
C ASN A 326 6.33 -19.52 24.92
N THR A 327 6.63 -19.46 26.23
CA THR A 327 5.71 -18.95 27.24
C THR A 327 6.35 -17.79 28.00
N TYR A 328 5.72 -16.62 27.93
CA TYR A 328 6.24 -15.40 28.52
C TYR A 328 5.27 -14.85 29.58
N LYS A 329 5.83 -14.17 30.56
CA LYS A 329 5.11 -13.44 31.60
C LYS A 329 5.54 -12.00 31.61
N LEU A 330 4.62 -11.06 31.80
CA LEU A 330 4.93 -9.65 31.99
C LEU A 330 5.76 -9.46 33.28
N LYS A 331 6.79 -8.65 33.20
CA LYS A 331 7.52 -8.22 34.41
C LYS A 331 6.65 -7.28 35.22
N LYS A 332 6.77 -7.34 36.54
CA LYS A 332 6.03 -6.49 37.48
C LYS A 332 6.14 -5.00 37.13
N GLY A 333 5.03 -4.29 37.12
CA GLY A 333 4.97 -2.86 36.84
C GLY A 333 4.67 -2.49 35.38
N TYR A 334 4.58 -3.45 34.47
CA TYR A 334 4.24 -3.18 33.07
C TYR A 334 2.80 -3.58 32.75
N LYS A 335 2.12 -2.75 31.98
CA LYS A 335 0.77 -2.95 31.46
C LYS A 335 0.80 -2.87 29.94
N TYR A 336 0.01 -3.72 29.28
CA TYR A 336 -0.18 -3.68 27.83
C TYR A 336 -1.65 -3.48 27.49
N ALA A 337 -1.86 -2.69 26.44
CA ALA A 337 -3.14 -2.65 25.77
C ALA A 337 -3.17 -3.77 24.73
N SER A 338 -4.07 -4.73 24.88
CA SER A 338 -4.37 -5.71 23.84
C SER A 338 -5.64 -5.32 23.12
N PHE A 339 -5.65 -5.50 21.80
CA PHE A 339 -6.81 -5.21 20.97
C PHE A 339 -7.44 -6.54 20.56
N LYS A 340 -8.64 -6.78 21.03
CA LYS A 340 -9.42 -7.94 20.60
C LYS A 340 -9.88 -7.71 19.17
N TYR A 341 -9.47 -8.55 18.26
CA TYR A 341 -9.79 -8.37 16.85
C TYR A 341 -11.29 -8.45 16.61
N GLY A 342 -11.87 -7.44 15.96
CA GLY A 342 -13.31 -7.32 15.71
C GLY A 342 -14.15 -6.76 16.86
N LYS A 343 -13.54 -6.45 18.01
CA LYS A 343 -14.16 -5.69 19.10
C LYS A 343 -13.37 -4.43 19.38
N THR A 344 -14.07 -3.37 19.73
CA THR A 344 -13.48 -2.05 20.03
C THR A 344 -12.90 -1.96 21.44
N ASP A 345 -13.00 -3.03 22.23
CA ASP A 345 -12.55 -3.03 23.61
C ASP A 345 -11.04 -3.20 23.71
N THR A 346 -10.37 -2.24 24.32
CA THR A 346 -8.98 -2.35 24.71
C THR A 346 -8.90 -3.11 26.03
N VAL A 347 -8.27 -4.29 26.03
CA VAL A 347 -8.02 -5.04 27.24
C VAL A 347 -6.65 -4.67 27.77
N TRP A 348 -6.61 -4.15 28.98
CA TRP A 348 -5.38 -3.87 29.71
C TRP A 348 -4.93 -5.13 30.45
N ILE A 349 -3.72 -5.60 30.14
CA ILE A 349 -3.12 -6.74 30.80
C ILE A 349 -2.15 -6.20 31.84
N ASP A 350 -2.40 -6.47 33.12
CA ASP A 350 -1.53 -6.09 34.21
C ASP A 350 -0.47 -7.17 34.46
N ALA A 351 0.69 -6.77 34.93
CA ALA A 351 1.76 -7.68 35.32
C ALA A 351 1.42 -8.53 36.56
N SER A 352 0.41 -8.13 37.33
CA SER A 352 -0.15 -8.92 38.43
C SER A 352 -1.00 -10.09 37.91
N ASP A 353 -1.47 -10.04 36.66
CA ASP A 353 -2.19 -11.13 36.04
C ASP A 353 -1.23 -12.32 35.83
N THR A 354 -1.61 -13.47 36.35
CA THR A 354 -0.84 -14.71 36.26
C THR A 354 -0.96 -15.39 34.89
N SER A 355 -1.69 -14.79 33.97
CA SER A 355 -1.90 -15.30 32.62
C SER A 355 -0.56 -15.47 31.88
N LYS A 356 -0.44 -16.61 31.23
CA LYS A 356 0.73 -16.96 30.43
C LYS A 356 0.52 -16.53 28.98
N PHE A 357 1.52 -15.92 28.40
CA PHE A 357 1.53 -15.58 26.99
C PHE A 357 2.21 -16.70 26.22
N THR A 358 1.54 -17.25 25.21
CA THR A 358 2.10 -18.24 24.28
C THR A 358 2.39 -17.59 22.93
N GLY A 359 3.59 -17.76 22.40
CA GLY A 359 4.02 -17.21 21.11
C GLY A 359 3.97 -18.24 19.99
#